data_a5e31681d6313e7d88ed42df11fb6351
#
_entry.id   a5e31681d6313e7d88ed42df11fb6351
#
_cell.length_a   1.000
_cell.length_b   1.000
_cell.length_c   1.000
_cell.angle_alpha   90.00
_cell.angle_beta   90.00
_cell.angle_gamma   90.00
#
_symmetry.space_group_name_H-M   'P 1'
#
loop_
_entity.id
_entity.type
_entity.pdbx_description
1 polymer ?
#
loop_
_entity_poly.entity_id
_entity_poly.type
_entity_poly.pdbx_seq_one_letter_code
_entity_poly.pdbx_strand_id
1 'polypeptide(L)'
;MVTGAASILQMALGRVGGILEAKKIAGMAEASYAQIAPHLYCGPIEGAANIQLSTCSPNFLLLEGIQRWDGFHAEILKQPICWDSGYVIPPTESGLGVELDEIVALAHSYSDKDLHLEMEESPI
;
A
#
# COMPACT_ATOMS: atom_id res chain seq x y z
N MET A 1 -14.90 14.79 -7.28
CA MET A 1 -15.41 14.91 -5.89
C MET A 1 -16.40 16.06 -5.73
N VAL A 2 -16.20 17.18 -6.38
CA VAL A 2 -17.19 18.29 -6.41
C VAL A 2 -18.60 17.82 -6.86
N THR A 3 -18.69 16.75 -7.64
CA THR A 3 -19.95 16.16 -8.14
C THR A 3 -20.54 15.10 -7.21
N GLY A 4 -19.89 14.74 -6.10
CA GLY A 4 -20.34 13.66 -5.21
C GLY A 4 -20.35 12.27 -5.86
N ALA A 5 -19.52 12.05 -6.86
CA ALA A 5 -19.53 10.80 -7.65
C ALA A 5 -19.03 9.57 -6.87
N ALA A 6 -18.28 9.76 -5.77
CA ALA A 6 -17.77 8.69 -4.95
C ALA A 6 -17.76 9.10 -3.48
N SER A 7 -18.12 8.17 -2.61
CA SER A 7 -18.06 8.32 -1.14
C SER A 7 -16.83 7.69 -0.52
N ILE A 8 -16.20 6.75 -1.23
CA ILE A 8 -14.99 6.04 -0.80
C ILE A 8 -14.01 6.02 -1.97
N LEU A 9 -12.77 6.39 -1.71
CA LEU A 9 -11.68 6.36 -2.69
C LEU A 9 -10.71 5.25 -2.35
N GLN A 10 -10.55 4.31 -3.28
CA GLN A 10 -9.61 3.18 -3.16
C GLN A 10 -8.39 3.44 -4.06
N MET A 11 -7.49 4.27 -3.58
CA MET A 11 -6.28 4.65 -4.33
C MET A 11 -5.10 3.74 -4.01
N ALA A 12 -4.33 3.38 -5.03
CA ALA A 12 -3.06 2.65 -4.88
C ALA A 12 -1.89 3.64 -4.85
N LEU A 13 -1.09 3.64 -3.78
CA LEU A 13 0.01 4.59 -3.57
C LEU A 13 1.00 4.59 -4.73
N GLY A 14 1.43 3.41 -5.16
CA GLY A 14 2.39 3.27 -6.25
C GLY A 14 1.87 3.76 -7.61
N ARG A 15 0.55 3.86 -7.78
CA ARG A 15 -0.08 4.30 -9.03
C ARG A 15 -0.46 5.77 -9.06
N VAL A 16 -0.73 6.37 -7.90
CA VAL A 16 -1.13 7.79 -7.81
C VAL A 16 0.07 8.74 -7.65
N GLY A 17 1.29 8.22 -7.58
CA GLY A 17 2.52 9.03 -7.48
C GLY A 17 3.13 9.08 -6.08
N GLY A 18 2.83 8.09 -5.23
CA GLY A 18 3.43 7.93 -3.91
C GLY A 18 2.68 8.65 -2.79
N ILE A 19 3.32 8.69 -1.61
CA ILE A 19 2.71 9.15 -0.35
C ILE A 19 2.19 10.59 -0.45
N LEU A 20 2.97 11.50 -1.06
CA LEU A 20 2.60 12.91 -1.13
C LEU A 20 1.32 13.12 -1.95
N GLU A 21 1.23 12.50 -3.12
CA GLU A 21 0.05 12.63 -3.97
C GLU A 21 -1.15 11.93 -3.34
N ALA A 22 -0.96 10.76 -2.75
CA ALA A 22 -2.00 10.06 -2.03
C ALA A 22 -2.53 10.88 -0.84
N LYS A 23 -1.66 11.60 -0.10
CA LYS A 23 -2.08 12.48 0.99
C LYS A 23 -2.87 13.70 0.50
N LYS A 24 -2.52 14.26 -0.65
CA LYS A 24 -3.32 15.34 -1.29
C LYS A 24 -4.72 14.82 -1.67
N ILE A 25 -4.79 13.63 -2.28
CA ILE A 25 -6.06 12.99 -2.64
C ILE A 25 -6.91 12.75 -1.38
N ALA A 26 -6.30 12.23 -0.29
CA ALA A 26 -6.97 12.03 0.99
C ALA A 26 -7.56 13.33 1.54
N GLY A 27 -6.79 14.43 1.54
CA GLY A 27 -7.26 15.75 1.99
C GLY A 27 -8.39 16.32 1.13
N MET A 28 -8.32 16.14 -0.20
CA MET A 28 -9.42 16.52 -1.11
C MET A 28 -10.68 15.68 -0.88
N ALA A 29 -10.52 14.40 -0.58
CA ALA A 29 -11.62 13.51 -0.21
C ALA A 29 -12.26 13.96 1.10
N GLU A 30 -11.46 14.24 2.13
CA GLU A 30 -11.90 14.72 3.43
C GLU A 30 -12.74 16.00 3.30
N ALA A 31 -12.25 16.99 2.55
CA ALA A 31 -12.96 18.24 2.28
C ALA A 31 -14.31 18.05 1.57
N SER A 32 -14.53 16.89 0.97
CA SER A 32 -15.77 16.50 0.28
C SER A 32 -16.57 15.43 1.03
N TYR A 33 -16.26 15.21 2.32
CA TYR A 33 -16.88 14.18 3.16
C TYR A 33 -16.75 12.74 2.62
N ALA A 34 -15.75 12.50 1.77
CA ALA A 34 -15.43 11.17 1.27
C ALA A 34 -14.33 10.51 2.12
N GLN A 35 -14.41 9.21 2.26
CA GLN A 35 -13.43 8.41 2.99
C GLN A 35 -12.38 7.82 2.04
N ILE A 36 -11.27 7.38 2.60
CA ILE A 36 -10.26 6.63 1.87
C ILE A 36 -10.18 5.18 2.37
N ALA A 37 -10.01 4.26 1.43
CA ALA A 37 -9.71 2.85 1.66
C ALA A 37 -8.54 2.47 0.75
N PRO A 38 -7.28 2.73 1.14
CA PRO A 38 -6.14 2.52 0.26
C PRO A 38 -6.07 1.09 -0.27
N HIS A 39 -5.87 0.98 -1.59
CA HIS A 39 -5.67 -0.31 -2.25
C HIS A 39 -4.29 -0.85 -1.92
N LEU A 40 -4.22 -2.10 -1.50
CA LEU A 40 -2.99 -2.79 -1.14
C LEU A 40 -2.96 -4.18 -1.78
N TYR A 41 -2.44 -4.25 -2.98
CA TYR A 41 -2.09 -5.51 -3.66
C TYR A 41 -0.67 -5.39 -4.21
N CYS A 42 0.29 -5.32 -3.28
CA CYS A 42 1.70 -5.03 -3.57
C CYS A 42 2.59 -5.59 -2.46
N GLY A 43 3.88 -5.34 -2.56
CA GLY A 43 4.83 -5.79 -1.55
C GLY A 43 4.76 -5.03 -0.23
N PRO A 44 5.45 -5.53 0.80
CA PRO A 44 5.35 -5.02 2.17
C PRO A 44 5.92 -3.60 2.34
N ILE A 45 6.79 -3.14 1.45
CA ILE A 45 7.34 -1.76 1.48
C ILE A 45 6.23 -0.76 1.16
N GLU A 46 5.46 -0.99 0.09
CA GLU A 46 4.29 -0.17 -0.21
C GLU A 46 3.21 -0.34 0.87
N GLY A 47 3.10 -1.55 1.44
CA GLY A 47 2.26 -1.82 2.58
C GLY A 47 2.58 -0.93 3.78
N ALA A 48 3.85 -0.81 4.14
CA ALA A 48 4.30 0.10 5.20
C ALA A 48 3.95 1.56 4.90
N ALA A 49 4.13 2.01 3.64
CA ALA A 49 3.74 3.35 3.23
C ALA A 49 2.22 3.59 3.33
N ASN A 50 1.40 2.61 2.94
CA ASN A 50 -0.06 2.66 3.10
C ASN A 50 -0.48 2.74 4.57
N ILE A 51 0.19 2.01 5.46
CA ILE A 51 -0.07 2.05 6.90
C ILE A 51 0.20 3.46 7.46
N GLN A 52 1.32 4.07 7.10
CA GLN A 52 1.66 5.43 7.55
C GLN A 52 0.67 6.47 7.01
N LEU A 53 0.27 6.37 5.74
CA LEU A 53 -0.76 7.23 5.17
C LEU A 53 -2.09 7.08 5.90
N SER A 54 -2.51 5.85 6.16
CA SER A 54 -3.77 5.52 6.84
C SER A 54 -3.79 6.08 8.26
N THR A 55 -2.70 5.91 8.99
CA THR A 55 -2.56 6.39 10.38
C THR A 55 -2.67 7.92 10.49
N CYS A 56 -2.22 8.66 9.48
CA CYS A 56 -2.25 10.13 9.47
C CYS A 56 -3.44 10.74 8.71
N SER A 57 -4.42 9.93 8.29
CA SER A 57 -5.56 10.40 7.50
C SER A 57 -6.88 10.31 8.30
N PRO A 58 -7.49 11.44 8.72
CA PRO A 58 -8.68 11.45 9.56
C PRO A 58 -9.90 10.77 8.92
N ASN A 59 -9.96 10.78 7.59
CA ASN A 59 -11.03 10.18 6.80
C ASN A 59 -10.72 8.73 6.36
N PHE A 60 -9.79 8.06 7.02
CA PHE A 60 -9.49 6.65 6.81
C PHE A 60 -10.65 5.76 7.23
N LEU A 61 -11.07 4.84 6.36
CA LEU A 61 -12.12 3.86 6.63
C LEU A 61 -11.53 2.50 7.00
N LEU A 62 -10.75 1.93 6.09
CA LEU A 62 -10.08 0.64 6.23
C LEU A 62 -8.91 0.54 5.25
N LEU A 63 -7.99 -0.36 5.50
CA LEU A 63 -6.93 -0.72 4.58
C LEU A 63 -7.30 -2.06 3.91
N GLU A 64 -7.36 -2.08 2.58
CA GLU A 64 -7.37 -3.35 1.87
C GLU A 64 -6.05 -4.06 2.16
N GLY A 65 -6.09 -5.35 2.42
CA GLY A 65 -4.88 -6.08 2.77
C GLY A 65 -4.89 -7.49 2.20
N ILE A 66 -3.72 -7.91 1.76
CA ILE A 66 -3.39 -9.32 1.66
C ILE A 66 -3.23 -9.81 3.09
N GLN A 67 -3.88 -10.89 3.47
CA GLN A 67 -3.94 -11.38 4.85
C GLN A 67 -2.57 -11.47 5.54
N ARG A 68 -1.52 -11.82 4.78
CA ARG A 68 -0.11 -11.73 5.17
C ARG A 68 0.76 -11.88 3.94
N TRP A 69 1.97 -11.36 4.03
CA TRP A 69 3.01 -11.68 3.05
C TRP A 69 3.70 -12.99 3.45
N ASP A 70 4.06 -13.80 2.46
CA ASP A 70 4.84 -15.01 2.64
C ASP A 70 5.95 -15.11 1.58
N GLY A 71 6.81 -16.14 1.68
CA GLY A 71 7.98 -16.31 0.81
C GLY A 71 8.84 -15.05 0.74
N PHE A 72 9.31 -14.70 -0.45
CA PHE A 72 10.11 -13.51 -0.71
C PHE A 72 9.54 -12.23 -0.10
N HIS A 73 8.24 -12.03 -0.18
CA HIS A 73 7.58 -10.84 0.37
C HIS A 73 7.65 -10.76 1.90
N ALA A 74 7.73 -11.88 2.61
CA ALA A 74 7.95 -11.88 4.05
C ALA A 74 9.42 -11.63 4.40
N GLU A 75 10.34 -12.16 3.57
CA GLU A 75 11.77 -12.16 3.83
C GLU A 75 12.45 -10.83 3.49
N ILE A 76 11.84 -10.01 2.61
CA ILE A 76 12.41 -8.74 2.16
C ILE A 76 12.50 -7.67 3.25
N LEU A 77 11.78 -7.83 4.35
CA LEU A 77 11.89 -6.98 5.53
C LEU A 77 12.65 -7.71 6.64
N LYS A 78 13.58 -7.04 7.30
CA LYS A 78 14.29 -7.59 8.47
C LYS A 78 13.36 -7.93 9.64
N GLN A 79 12.26 -7.19 9.76
CA GLN A 79 11.19 -7.45 10.71
C GLN A 79 9.84 -7.38 10.00
N PRO A 80 8.97 -8.38 10.20
CA PRO A 80 7.67 -8.40 9.56
C PRO A 80 6.75 -7.31 10.11
N ILE A 81 5.82 -6.85 9.27
CA ILE A 81 4.71 -6.00 9.71
C ILE A 81 3.84 -6.81 10.66
N CYS A 82 3.51 -6.22 11.81
CA CYS A 82 2.74 -6.87 12.85
C CYS A 82 1.23 -6.83 12.55
N TRP A 83 0.59 -8.00 12.63
CA TRP A 83 -0.85 -8.18 12.49
C TRP A 83 -1.42 -8.77 13.78
N ASP A 84 -2.50 -8.20 14.26
CA ASP A 84 -3.22 -8.72 15.42
C ASP A 84 -4.72 -8.64 15.21
N SER A 85 -5.37 -9.79 15.24
CA SER A 85 -6.84 -9.92 15.27
C SER A 85 -7.57 -9.12 14.18
N GLY A 86 -7.01 -9.09 12.95
CA GLY A 86 -7.55 -8.35 11.82
C GLY A 86 -7.10 -6.88 11.73
N TYR A 87 -6.22 -6.46 12.62
CA TYR A 87 -5.62 -5.14 12.63
C TYR A 87 -4.15 -5.20 12.25
N VAL A 88 -3.68 -4.17 11.56
CA VAL A 88 -2.26 -3.91 11.39
C VAL A 88 -1.82 -2.97 12.50
N ILE A 89 -0.75 -3.32 13.19
CA ILE A 89 -0.16 -2.46 14.20
C ILE A 89 0.84 -1.53 13.49
N PRO A 90 0.59 -0.22 13.46
CA PRO A 90 1.49 0.71 12.79
C PRO A 90 2.89 0.67 13.43
N PRO A 91 3.95 0.49 12.62
CA PRO A 91 5.30 0.52 13.14
C PRO A 91 5.66 1.95 13.60
N THR A 92 6.44 2.05 14.67
CA THR A 92 6.82 3.31 15.31
C THR A 92 8.26 3.72 15.04
N GLU A 93 9.03 2.89 14.37
CA GLU A 93 10.40 3.18 14.00
C GLU A 93 10.49 4.31 12.96
N SER A 94 11.67 4.90 12.81
CA SER A 94 11.89 6.02 11.88
C SER A 94 11.55 5.67 10.43
N GLY A 95 11.16 6.66 9.65
CA GLY A 95 10.82 6.51 8.25
C GLY A 95 9.48 5.81 8.06
N LEU A 96 9.45 4.73 7.27
CA LEU A 96 8.25 3.89 7.11
C LEU A 96 8.04 2.92 8.27
N GLY A 97 8.99 2.87 9.21
CA GLY A 97 8.96 1.94 10.33
C GLY A 97 9.31 0.50 9.97
N VAL A 98 9.90 0.30 8.80
CA VAL A 98 10.39 -1.01 8.32
C VAL A 98 11.80 -0.88 7.77
N GLU A 99 12.58 -1.95 7.83
CA GLU A 99 13.94 -2.01 7.32
C GLU A 99 14.04 -3.09 6.24
N LEU A 100 14.56 -2.69 5.07
CA LEU A 100 14.78 -3.59 3.94
C LEU A 100 15.94 -4.54 4.23
N ASP A 101 15.77 -5.83 3.92
CA ASP A 101 16.88 -6.75 3.78
C ASP A 101 17.45 -6.66 2.36
N GLU A 102 18.55 -5.92 2.22
CA GLU A 102 19.18 -5.68 0.93
C GLU A 102 19.74 -6.96 0.30
N ILE A 103 20.15 -7.94 1.11
CA ILE A 103 20.69 -9.21 0.61
C ILE A 103 19.57 -9.99 -0.06
N VAL A 104 18.42 -10.07 0.58
CA VAL A 104 17.23 -10.74 0.03
C VAL A 104 16.75 -10.01 -1.22
N ALA A 105 16.69 -8.68 -1.17
CA ALA A 105 16.25 -7.86 -2.32
C ALA A 105 17.15 -8.08 -3.54
N LEU A 106 18.47 -8.10 -3.36
CA LEU A 106 19.43 -8.33 -4.46
C LEU A 106 19.36 -9.75 -5.02
N ALA A 107 19.07 -10.74 -4.18
CA ALA A 107 18.90 -12.12 -4.62
C ALA A 107 17.64 -12.33 -5.48
N HIS A 108 16.68 -11.42 -5.41
CA HIS A 108 15.41 -11.46 -6.15
C HIS A 108 15.26 -10.23 -7.04
N SER A 109 16.28 -9.96 -7.85
CA SER A 109 16.25 -8.86 -8.81
C SER A 109 15.07 -9.01 -9.77
N TYR A 110 14.47 -7.87 -10.13
CA TYR A 110 13.40 -7.83 -11.13
C TYR A 110 13.84 -8.53 -12.42
N SER A 111 13.00 -9.45 -12.89
CA SER A 111 13.16 -10.08 -14.19
C SER A 111 11.92 -9.76 -15.03
N ASP A 112 12.13 -9.36 -16.30
CA ASP A 112 11.02 -9.05 -17.22
C ASP A 112 10.10 -10.25 -17.51
N LYS A 113 10.40 -11.42 -16.95
CA LYS A 113 9.72 -12.68 -17.25
C LYS A 113 8.58 -13.03 -16.31
N ASP A 114 8.52 -12.41 -15.15
CA ASP A 114 7.57 -12.73 -14.09
C ASP A 114 6.60 -11.58 -13.85
N LEU A 115 5.96 -11.11 -14.90
CA LEU A 115 4.83 -10.18 -14.76
C LEU A 115 3.68 -10.92 -14.09
N HIS A 116 3.18 -10.35 -13.00
CA HIS A 116 2.13 -10.92 -12.17
C HIS A 116 0.77 -11.07 -12.90
N LEU A 117 0.64 -10.43 -14.04
CA LEU A 117 -0.50 -10.56 -14.95
C LEU A 117 0.07 -10.95 -16.31
N GLU A 118 -0.24 -12.16 -16.77
CA GLU A 118 -0.14 -12.49 -18.18
C GLU A 118 -1.13 -11.59 -18.93
N MET A 119 -0.62 -10.48 -19.43
CA MET A 119 -1.37 -9.69 -20.39
C MET A 119 -1.30 -10.45 -21.71
N GLU A 120 -2.39 -11.08 -22.12
CA GLU A 120 -2.50 -11.62 -23.46
C GLU A 120 -2.16 -10.54 -24.49
N GLU A 121 -1.21 -10.82 -25.37
CA GLU A 121 -0.77 -9.91 -26.42
C GLU A 121 -1.83 -9.63 -27.50
N SER A 122 -3.02 -10.19 -27.38
CA SER A 122 -4.11 -10.03 -28.33
C SER A 122 -5.13 -9.05 -27.82
N PRO A 123 -5.21 -7.84 -28.39
CA PRO A 123 -6.37 -6.98 -28.14
C PRO A 123 -7.64 -7.66 -28.69
N ILE A 124 -8.66 -7.71 -27.87
CA ILE A 124 -10.02 -8.12 -28.24
C ILE A 124 -10.57 -7.11 -29.26
#